data_a0270ac4cb966e4ad63a82787f495b42
#
_entry.id   a0270ac4cb966e4ad63a82787f495b42
#
_cell.length_a   1.000
_cell.length_b   1.000
_cell.length_c   1.000
_cell.angle_alpha   90.00
_cell.angle_beta   90.00
_cell.angle_gamma   90.00
#
_symmetry.space_group_name_H-M   'P 1'
#
loop_
_entity.id
_entity.type
_entity.pdbx_description
1 polymer ?
#
loop_
_entity_poly.entity_id
_entity_poly.type
_entity_poly.pdbx_seq_one_letter_code
_entity_poly.pdbx_strand_id
1 'polypeptide(L)'
;MEAKNVEHEIQFRDIEQSSLSGWLGLFIHLIIVPVAFLSTFILYGAGGAGIILGILAQIVIAIIWTIMWNSYVIINPNEAAVLQFFGKYVGSVKTEGFRWFINPLYEKTKVIFRIRNFESAKLKVNDVNANPIDIAAVVVWRVFDAAEALFEVDDYQNYVQIQSEAALRAMATKYPYDIIEEKDLGGVALSSHQEVVATELRESVQERLRRAGIEVLEARISHLAYAPEVALAMLRRQQASAVVAARREIVDGAVGMVELALAQLSAKDIIELDEEKKATMVSNLLVVLCSETDTTPVINTGSLYQ
;
A
#
# COMPACT_ATOMS: atom_id res chain seq x y z
N MET A 1 -7.85 -29.82 21.69
CA MET A 1 -8.81 -28.75 21.39
C MET A 1 -8.39 -28.20 20.03
N GLU A 2 -8.94 -28.76 18.96
CA GLU A 2 -8.70 -28.34 17.60
C GLU A 2 -9.36 -26.97 17.40
N ALA A 3 -8.53 -25.96 17.11
CA ALA A 3 -9.01 -24.68 16.62
C ALA A 3 -9.62 -24.93 15.23
N LYS A 4 -10.94 -25.00 15.16
CA LYS A 4 -11.71 -24.94 13.94
C LYS A 4 -11.32 -23.65 13.23
N ASN A 5 -10.51 -23.74 12.19
CA ASN A 5 -10.38 -22.69 11.19
C ASN A 5 -11.78 -22.45 10.64
N VAL A 6 -12.42 -21.40 11.11
CA VAL A 6 -13.61 -20.82 10.48
C VAL A 6 -13.04 -20.13 9.25
N GLU A 7 -12.90 -20.87 8.14
CA GLU A 7 -12.88 -20.27 6.81
C GLU A 7 -14.19 -19.49 6.71
N HIS A 8 -14.10 -18.17 6.85
CA HIS A 8 -15.18 -17.29 6.47
C HIS A 8 -15.33 -17.46 4.96
N GLU A 9 -16.27 -18.32 4.57
CA GLU A 9 -16.73 -18.41 3.20
C GLU A 9 -17.05 -16.98 2.73
N ILE A 10 -16.36 -16.55 1.67
CA ILE A 10 -16.63 -15.27 1.00
C ILE A 10 -18.08 -15.36 0.52
N GLN A 11 -18.97 -14.66 1.21
CA GLN A 11 -20.42 -14.82 1.04
C GLN A 11 -20.93 -14.14 -0.25
N PHE A 12 -20.16 -13.15 -0.75
CA PHE A 12 -20.51 -12.37 -1.94
C PHE A 12 -19.34 -12.33 -2.90
N ARG A 13 -19.35 -13.24 -3.87
CA ARG A 13 -18.42 -13.19 -5.01
C ARG A 13 -19.13 -12.57 -6.19
N ASP A 14 -18.40 -11.80 -6.98
CA ASP A 14 -18.92 -11.11 -8.15
C ASP A 14 -19.45 -12.10 -9.20
N ILE A 15 -20.76 -12.09 -9.42
CA ILE A 15 -21.44 -12.93 -10.43
C ILE A 15 -21.71 -12.04 -11.64
N GLU A 16 -21.08 -12.34 -12.76
CA GLU A 16 -21.30 -11.57 -13.98
C GLU A 16 -22.71 -11.81 -14.52
N GLN A 17 -23.54 -10.77 -14.47
CA GLN A 17 -24.91 -10.80 -15.01
C GLN A 17 -24.91 -10.33 -16.46
N SER A 18 -25.61 -11.07 -17.33
CA SER A 18 -25.79 -10.66 -18.71
C SER A 18 -26.73 -9.46 -18.82
N SER A 19 -26.35 -8.48 -19.62
CA SER A 19 -27.17 -7.31 -19.93
C SER A 19 -27.35 -7.18 -21.44
N LEU A 20 -28.52 -6.72 -21.85
CA LEU A 20 -28.80 -6.42 -23.25
C LEU A 20 -28.38 -5.00 -23.61
N SER A 21 -28.15 -4.74 -24.90
CA SER A 21 -27.88 -3.38 -25.38
C SER A 21 -29.09 -2.47 -25.07
N GLY A 22 -28.82 -1.32 -24.44
CA GLY A 22 -29.86 -0.33 -24.14
C GLY A 22 -30.54 0.22 -25.39
N TRP A 23 -29.82 0.28 -26.50
CA TRP A 23 -30.41 0.67 -27.80
C TRP A 23 -31.47 -0.30 -28.29
N LEU A 24 -31.23 -1.61 -28.13
CA LEU A 24 -32.20 -2.66 -28.46
C LEU A 24 -33.43 -2.52 -27.56
N GLY A 25 -33.24 -2.32 -26.24
CA GLY A 25 -34.34 -2.10 -25.32
C GLY A 25 -35.16 -0.87 -25.68
N LEU A 26 -34.51 0.25 -26.02
CA LEU A 26 -35.15 1.49 -26.40
C LEU A 26 -35.98 1.29 -27.72
N PHE A 27 -35.43 0.59 -28.70
CA PHE A 27 -36.12 0.27 -29.95
C PHE A 27 -37.38 -0.59 -29.69
N ILE A 28 -37.27 -1.59 -28.84
CA ILE A 28 -38.41 -2.44 -28.42
C ILE A 28 -39.48 -1.59 -27.73
N HIS A 29 -39.11 -0.71 -26.79
CA HIS A 29 -40.04 0.17 -26.11
C HIS A 29 -40.74 1.15 -27.04
N LEU A 30 -40.01 1.70 -28.02
CA LEU A 30 -40.55 2.65 -28.99
C LEU A 30 -41.55 2.03 -29.94
N ILE A 31 -41.52 0.72 -30.16
CA ILE A 31 -42.46 0.00 -31.01
C ILE A 31 -43.61 -0.62 -30.20
N ILE A 32 -43.31 -1.38 -29.15
CA ILE A 32 -44.31 -2.16 -28.40
C ILE A 32 -45.30 -1.27 -27.66
N VAL A 33 -44.81 -0.18 -27.05
CA VAL A 33 -45.68 0.66 -26.20
C VAL A 33 -46.70 1.46 -27.04
N PRO A 34 -46.34 2.10 -28.13
CA PRO A 34 -47.33 2.72 -29.02
C PRO A 34 -48.31 1.73 -29.61
N VAL A 35 -47.87 0.52 -30.02
CA VAL A 35 -48.76 -0.53 -30.52
C VAL A 35 -49.75 -0.98 -29.44
N ALA A 36 -49.29 -1.18 -28.22
CA ALA A 36 -50.15 -1.52 -27.08
C ALA A 36 -51.17 -0.40 -26.80
N PHE A 37 -50.70 0.86 -26.84
CA PHE A 37 -51.56 2.02 -26.65
C PHE A 37 -52.61 2.16 -27.72
N LEU A 38 -52.25 1.98 -29.00
CA LEU A 38 -53.17 1.98 -30.14
C LEU A 38 -54.20 0.86 -30.07
N SER A 39 -53.81 -0.33 -29.60
CA SER A 39 -54.70 -1.48 -29.47
C SER A 39 -55.89 -1.20 -28.51
N THR A 40 -55.71 -0.30 -27.52
CA THR A 40 -56.78 0.08 -26.59
C THR A 40 -57.89 0.88 -27.26
N PHE A 41 -57.64 1.51 -28.43
CA PHE A 41 -58.66 2.22 -29.17
C PHE A 41 -59.76 1.30 -29.71
N ILE A 42 -59.46 0.02 -29.92
CA ILE A 42 -60.46 -0.99 -30.31
C ILE A 42 -61.54 -1.11 -29.23
N LEU A 43 -61.18 -0.97 -27.97
CA LEU A 43 -62.12 -1.03 -26.86
C LEU A 43 -63.13 0.14 -26.82
N TYR A 44 -62.76 1.31 -27.35
CA TYR A 44 -63.63 2.45 -27.42
C TYR A 44 -64.81 2.26 -28.35
N GLY A 45 -64.73 1.36 -29.33
CA GLY A 45 -65.80 1.01 -30.25
C GLY A 45 -66.90 0.14 -29.62
N ALA A 46 -66.71 -0.40 -28.41
CA ALA A 46 -67.63 -1.35 -27.75
C ALA A 46 -68.73 -0.66 -26.90
N GLY A 47 -68.90 0.67 -26.96
CA GLY A 47 -69.89 1.40 -26.18
C GLY A 47 -69.40 1.87 -24.81
N GLY A 48 -70.31 2.35 -23.94
CA GLY A 48 -69.95 3.05 -22.70
C GLY A 48 -69.05 2.26 -21.72
N ALA A 49 -69.29 0.94 -21.61
CA ALA A 49 -68.43 0.07 -20.77
C ALA A 49 -67.03 -0.11 -21.39
N GLY A 50 -66.93 -0.12 -22.71
CA GLY A 50 -65.65 -0.23 -23.45
C GLY A 50 -64.78 1.02 -23.27
N ILE A 51 -65.37 2.20 -23.17
CA ILE A 51 -64.65 3.45 -22.94
C ILE A 51 -63.97 3.43 -21.55
N ILE A 52 -64.67 3.01 -20.51
CA ILE A 52 -64.13 2.92 -19.15
C ILE A 52 -62.95 1.92 -19.11
N LEU A 53 -63.16 0.72 -19.71
CA LEU A 53 -62.10 -0.29 -19.80
C LEU A 53 -60.90 0.20 -20.62
N GLY A 54 -61.09 0.95 -21.68
CA GLY A 54 -60.03 1.51 -22.49
C GLY A 54 -59.20 2.54 -21.76
N ILE A 55 -59.82 3.43 -20.97
CA ILE A 55 -59.15 4.38 -20.14
C ILE A 55 -58.31 3.69 -19.04
N LEU A 56 -58.90 2.70 -18.35
CA LEU A 56 -58.15 1.92 -17.35
C LEU A 56 -56.94 1.20 -17.96
N ALA A 57 -57.11 0.57 -19.09
CA ALA A 57 -55.99 -0.08 -19.80
C ALA A 57 -54.88 0.90 -20.19
N GLN A 58 -55.20 2.11 -20.64
CA GLN A 58 -54.23 3.15 -20.96
C GLN A 58 -53.47 3.60 -19.71
N ILE A 59 -54.13 3.78 -18.58
CA ILE A 59 -53.49 4.14 -17.30
C ILE A 59 -52.50 3.04 -16.89
N VAL A 60 -52.89 1.77 -16.94
CA VAL A 60 -52.02 0.63 -16.62
C VAL A 60 -50.80 0.56 -17.56
N ILE A 61 -50.99 0.74 -18.85
CA ILE A 61 -49.87 0.77 -19.82
C ILE A 61 -48.94 1.91 -19.54
N ALA A 62 -49.43 3.11 -19.22
CA ALA A 62 -48.60 4.28 -18.83
C ALA A 62 -47.81 4.02 -17.58
N ILE A 63 -48.40 3.39 -16.57
CA ILE A 63 -47.69 3.02 -15.31
C ILE A 63 -46.57 2.01 -15.63
N ILE A 64 -46.86 0.94 -16.37
CA ILE A 64 -45.85 -0.06 -16.74
C ILE A 64 -44.73 0.59 -17.55
N TRP A 65 -45.05 1.48 -18.47
CA TRP A 65 -44.07 2.21 -19.28
C TRP A 65 -43.13 3.06 -18.38
N THR A 66 -43.71 3.80 -17.43
CA THR A 66 -42.90 4.62 -16.49
C THR A 66 -41.96 3.76 -15.64
N ILE A 67 -42.45 2.59 -15.18
CA ILE A 67 -41.61 1.66 -14.40
C ILE A 67 -40.48 1.09 -15.28
N MET A 68 -40.75 0.78 -16.54
CA MET A 68 -39.76 0.22 -17.45
C MET A 68 -38.60 1.17 -17.77
N TRP A 69 -38.76 2.50 -17.66
CA TRP A 69 -37.67 3.45 -17.78
C TRP A 69 -36.59 3.22 -16.72
N ASN A 70 -36.95 2.69 -15.56
CA ASN A 70 -35.98 2.33 -14.53
C ASN A 70 -35.10 1.11 -14.92
N SER A 71 -35.36 0.42 -16.02
CA SER A 71 -34.57 -0.72 -16.50
C SER A 71 -33.25 -0.33 -17.15
N TYR A 72 -33.04 0.94 -17.45
CA TYR A 72 -31.84 1.40 -18.13
C TYR A 72 -30.77 1.86 -17.17
N VAL A 73 -29.50 1.64 -17.56
CA VAL A 73 -28.32 2.15 -16.86
C VAL A 73 -27.21 2.47 -17.86
N ILE A 74 -26.48 3.52 -17.60
CA ILE A 74 -25.26 3.86 -18.32
C ILE A 74 -24.09 3.48 -17.44
N ILE A 75 -23.23 2.58 -17.92
CA ILE A 75 -22.02 2.10 -17.26
C ILE A 75 -20.84 2.72 -17.98
N ASN A 76 -20.06 3.54 -17.27
CA ASN A 76 -18.87 4.16 -17.82
C ASN A 76 -17.69 3.17 -17.78
N PRO A 77 -16.61 3.42 -18.55
CA PRO A 77 -15.38 2.65 -18.45
C PRO A 77 -14.84 2.64 -17.02
N ASN A 78 -14.40 1.46 -16.56
CA ASN A 78 -13.95 1.22 -15.18
C ASN A 78 -15.02 1.48 -14.10
N GLU A 79 -16.29 1.19 -14.44
CA GLU A 79 -17.40 1.15 -13.49
C GLU A 79 -18.14 -0.18 -13.63
N ALA A 80 -18.75 -0.65 -12.54
CA ALA A 80 -19.69 -1.74 -12.56
C ALA A 80 -21.02 -1.33 -11.94
N ALA A 81 -22.11 -1.89 -12.43
CA ALA A 81 -23.42 -1.78 -11.80
C ALA A 81 -23.71 -3.06 -11.03
N VAL A 82 -23.80 -2.98 -9.72
CA VAL A 82 -24.21 -4.07 -8.82
C VAL A 82 -25.73 -4.07 -8.75
N LEU A 83 -26.33 -5.22 -8.99
CA LEU A 83 -27.79 -5.38 -9.06
C LEU A 83 -28.31 -6.10 -7.84
N GLN A 84 -29.32 -5.50 -7.20
CA GLN A 84 -30.08 -6.09 -6.11
C GLN A 84 -31.55 -6.22 -6.49
N PHE A 85 -32.18 -7.27 -6.00
CA PHE A 85 -33.61 -7.49 -6.14
C PHE A 85 -34.22 -7.74 -4.77
N PHE A 86 -34.99 -6.78 -4.27
CA PHE A 86 -35.58 -6.81 -2.93
C PHE A 86 -34.56 -7.20 -1.83
N GLY A 87 -33.38 -6.56 -1.87
CA GLY A 87 -32.31 -6.81 -0.88
C GLY A 87 -31.46 -8.05 -1.15
N LYS A 88 -31.77 -8.85 -2.19
CA LYS A 88 -30.93 -9.99 -2.59
C LYS A 88 -29.98 -9.60 -3.71
N TYR A 89 -28.70 -9.93 -3.56
CA TYR A 89 -27.72 -9.78 -4.62
C TYR A 89 -28.04 -10.70 -5.80
N VAL A 90 -28.05 -10.15 -7.00
CA VAL A 90 -28.36 -10.88 -8.24
C VAL A 90 -27.12 -11.05 -9.11
N GLY A 91 -26.27 -10.04 -9.15
CA GLY A 91 -25.05 -10.04 -9.94
C GLY A 91 -24.56 -8.63 -10.24
N SER A 92 -23.40 -8.54 -10.89
CA SER A 92 -22.78 -7.29 -11.30
C SER A 92 -22.57 -7.25 -12.81
N VAL A 93 -22.72 -6.08 -13.40
CA VAL A 93 -22.48 -5.85 -14.83
C VAL A 93 -21.30 -4.92 -15.00
N LYS A 94 -20.21 -5.44 -15.60
CA LYS A 94 -18.96 -4.72 -15.87
C LYS A 94 -18.87 -4.18 -17.30
N THR A 95 -19.75 -4.68 -18.21
CA THR A 95 -19.74 -4.26 -19.60
C THR A 95 -20.17 -2.81 -19.72
N GLU A 96 -19.31 -1.97 -20.26
CA GLU A 96 -19.54 -0.55 -20.48
C GLU A 96 -20.64 -0.25 -21.53
N GLY A 97 -21.14 0.97 -21.49
CA GLY A 97 -22.10 1.51 -22.43
C GLY A 97 -23.50 1.62 -21.87
N PHE A 98 -24.45 1.88 -22.80
CA PHE A 98 -25.87 1.95 -22.47
C PHE A 98 -26.45 0.53 -22.42
N ARG A 99 -26.89 0.11 -21.22
CA ARG A 99 -27.37 -1.23 -20.91
C ARG A 99 -28.82 -1.23 -20.48
N TRP A 100 -29.50 -2.32 -20.81
CA TRP A 100 -30.90 -2.56 -20.48
C TRP A 100 -31.05 -3.88 -19.73
N PHE A 101 -31.80 -3.86 -18.63
CA PHE A 101 -32.17 -5.02 -17.85
C PHE A 101 -33.64 -5.32 -18.06
N ILE A 102 -33.99 -6.63 -18.18
CA ILE A 102 -35.37 -7.05 -18.41
C ILE A 102 -36.24 -6.68 -17.18
N ASN A 103 -35.67 -6.75 -15.97
CA ASN A 103 -36.41 -6.44 -14.74
C ASN A 103 -36.18 -5.00 -14.31
N PRO A 104 -37.24 -4.14 -14.32
CA PRO A 104 -37.14 -2.73 -13.92
C PRO A 104 -37.01 -2.53 -12.42
N LEU A 105 -37.25 -3.57 -11.60
CA LEU A 105 -37.22 -3.49 -10.13
C LEU A 105 -35.85 -3.73 -9.53
N TYR A 106 -34.80 -3.86 -10.37
CA TYR A 106 -33.45 -3.94 -9.87
C TYR A 106 -32.98 -2.60 -9.32
N GLU A 107 -32.55 -2.63 -8.08
CA GLU A 107 -31.74 -1.55 -7.50
C GLU A 107 -30.32 -1.65 -8.05
N LYS A 108 -29.75 -0.50 -8.46
CA LYS A 108 -28.48 -0.43 -9.19
C LYS A 108 -27.54 0.48 -8.44
N THR A 109 -26.50 -0.10 -7.84
CA THR A 109 -25.44 0.66 -7.17
C THR A 109 -24.18 0.61 -8.04
N LYS A 110 -23.60 1.77 -8.34
CA LYS A 110 -22.39 1.86 -9.15
C LYS A 110 -21.16 1.79 -8.25
N VAL A 111 -20.23 0.92 -8.63
CA VAL A 111 -18.91 0.79 -7.99
C VAL A 111 -17.83 1.15 -9.02
N ILE A 112 -16.84 1.91 -8.59
CA ILE A 112 -15.78 2.46 -9.47
C ILE A 112 -14.52 1.63 -9.29
N PHE A 113 -13.98 1.09 -10.39
CA PHE A 113 -12.75 0.30 -10.44
C PHE A 113 -11.49 1.11 -10.75
N ARG A 114 -11.61 2.43 -10.86
CA ARG A 114 -10.46 3.31 -11.12
C ARG A 114 -9.46 3.22 -9.98
N ILE A 115 -8.19 3.34 -10.35
CA ILE A 115 -7.09 3.42 -9.37
C ILE A 115 -7.27 4.68 -8.53
N ARG A 116 -7.11 4.53 -7.23
CA ARG A 116 -7.19 5.60 -6.23
C ARG A 116 -5.93 5.61 -5.38
N ASN A 117 -5.57 6.78 -4.90
CA ASN A 117 -4.49 6.98 -3.95
C ASN A 117 -5.10 7.36 -2.60
N PHE A 118 -4.54 6.80 -1.56
CA PHE A 118 -4.75 7.21 -0.18
C PHE A 118 -3.41 7.60 0.41
N GLU A 119 -3.31 8.77 1.01
CA GLU A 119 -2.16 9.21 1.78
C GLU A 119 -2.57 9.34 3.24
N SER A 120 -1.87 8.62 4.15
CA SER A 120 -2.16 8.68 5.56
C SER A 120 -1.72 10.02 6.16
N ALA A 121 -2.37 10.46 7.22
CA ALA A 121 -1.83 11.51 8.08
C ALA A 121 -0.49 11.05 8.69
N LYS A 122 0.30 11.99 9.17
CA LYS A 122 1.51 11.67 9.94
C LYS A 122 1.11 11.04 11.27
N LEU A 123 1.47 9.79 11.44
CA LEU A 123 1.20 9.01 12.63
C LEU A 123 2.43 9.03 13.53
N LYS A 124 2.26 9.43 14.78
CA LYS A 124 3.30 9.27 15.79
C LYS A 124 3.24 7.87 16.37
N VAL A 125 4.31 7.10 16.19
CA VAL A 125 4.44 5.71 16.64
C VAL A 125 5.83 5.47 17.21
N ASN A 126 6.00 4.39 17.96
CA ASN A 126 7.32 3.97 18.42
C ASN A 126 7.85 2.87 17.50
N ASP A 127 9.12 2.94 17.15
CA ASP A 127 9.84 1.86 16.48
C ASP A 127 10.09 0.66 17.42
N VAL A 128 10.75 -0.40 16.93
CA VAL A 128 11.09 -1.59 17.73
C VAL A 128 11.99 -1.23 18.92
N ASN A 129 12.79 -0.16 18.82
CA ASN A 129 13.68 0.31 19.87
C ASN A 129 12.99 1.32 20.80
N ALA A 130 11.67 1.46 20.74
CA ALA A 130 10.86 2.43 21.48
C ALA A 130 11.20 3.90 21.20
N ASN A 131 11.83 4.22 20.07
CA ASN A 131 12.05 5.60 19.66
C ASN A 131 10.77 6.15 19.01
N PRO A 132 10.26 7.32 19.40
CA PRO A 132 9.11 7.93 18.76
C PRO A 132 9.49 8.46 17.37
N ILE A 133 8.73 8.04 16.37
CA ILE A 133 8.87 8.43 14.96
C ILE A 133 7.56 8.95 14.41
N ASP A 134 7.63 9.89 13.49
CA ASP A 134 6.52 10.37 12.66
C ASP A 134 6.59 9.65 11.31
N ILE A 135 5.55 8.86 10.98
CA ILE A 135 5.50 8.05 9.77
C ILE A 135 4.20 8.32 9.01
N ALA A 136 4.29 8.38 7.69
CA ALA A 136 3.13 8.40 6.79
C ALA A 136 3.38 7.50 5.58
N ALA A 137 2.30 7.00 4.97
CA ALA A 137 2.38 6.15 3.81
C ALA A 137 1.38 6.56 2.73
N VAL A 138 1.73 6.28 1.48
CA VAL A 138 0.83 6.34 0.33
C VAL A 138 0.50 4.92 -0.08
N VAL A 139 -0.79 4.66 -0.26
CA VAL A 139 -1.32 3.37 -0.71
C VAL A 139 -2.10 3.59 -1.99
N VAL A 140 -1.70 2.90 -3.05
CA VAL A 140 -2.37 2.89 -4.36
C VAL A 140 -3.20 1.63 -4.45
N TRP A 141 -4.50 1.79 -4.68
CA TRP A 141 -5.45 0.69 -4.62
C TRP A 141 -6.57 0.83 -5.64
N ARG A 142 -7.27 -0.25 -5.90
CA ARG A 142 -8.51 -0.27 -6.69
C ARG A 142 -9.47 -1.32 -6.14
N VAL A 143 -10.74 -1.16 -6.46
CA VAL A 143 -11.72 -2.23 -6.24
C VAL A 143 -11.49 -3.31 -7.29
N PHE A 144 -11.45 -4.57 -6.86
CA PHE A 144 -11.33 -5.75 -7.70
C PHE A 144 -12.67 -6.49 -7.81
N ASP A 145 -13.37 -6.62 -6.67
CA ASP A 145 -14.68 -7.25 -6.59
C ASP A 145 -15.72 -6.23 -6.10
N ALA A 146 -16.72 -5.95 -6.96
CA ALA A 146 -17.72 -4.94 -6.67
C ALA A 146 -18.72 -5.38 -5.61
N ALA A 147 -19.02 -6.68 -5.55
CA ALA A 147 -19.97 -7.23 -4.58
C ALA A 147 -19.36 -7.24 -3.17
N GLU A 148 -18.12 -7.72 -3.03
CA GLU A 148 -17.40 -7.69 -1.75
C GLU A 148 -17.25 -6.24 -1.24
N ALA A 149 -16.87 -5.31 -2.11
CA ALA A 149 -16.68 -3.90 -1.73
C ALA A 149 -17.96 -3.20 -1.27
N LEU A 150 -19.13 -3.66 -1.76
CA LEU A 150 -20.41 -3.02 -1.44
C LEU A 150 -21.12 -3.69 -0.24
N PHE A 151 -20.93 -5.00 -0.05
CA PHE A 151 -21.73 -5.77 0.92
C PHE A 151 -20.96 -6.23 2.14
N GLU A 152 -19.61 -6.34 2.06
CA GLU A 152 -18.80 -6.76 3.20
C GLU A 152 -18.42 -5.58 4.12
N VAL A 153 -18.42 -4.34 3.58
CA VAL A 153 -18.07 -3.14 4.32
C VAL A 153 -19.01 -1.99 3.99
N ASP A 154 -19.35 -1.17 4.97
CA ASP A 154 -20.25 -0.02 4.79
C ASP A 154 -19.63 1.04 3.88
N ASP A 155 -18.39 1.42 4.17
CA ASP A 155 -17.62 2.40 3.40
C ASP A 155 -16.21 1.85 3.16
N TYR A 156 -16.03 1.30 1.97
CA TYR A 156 -14.75 0.71 1.56
C TYR A 156 -13.62 1.75 1.49
N GLN A 157 -13.92 3.05 1.28
CA GLN A 157 -12.89 4.10 1.25
C GLN A 157 -12.36 4.36 2.67
N ASN A 158 -13.24 4.54 3.62
CA ASN A 158 -12.88 4.70 5.02
C ASN A 158 -12.23 3.42 5.58
N TYR A 159 -12.70 2.25 5.15
CA TYR A 159 -12.09 0.97 5.51
C TYR A 159 -10.63 0.86 5.04
N VAL A 160 -10.32 1.25 3.80
CA VAL A 160 -8.95 1.31 3.28
C VAL A 160 -8.08 2.22 4.15
N GLN A 161 -8.58 3.40 4.49
CA GLN A 161 -7.83 4.34 5.33
C GLN A 161 -7.48 3.72 6.68
N ILE A 162 -8.46 3.23 7.42
CA ILE A 162 -8.27 2.68 8.76
C ILE A 162 -7.33 1.47 8.74
N GLN A 163 -7.51 0.54 7.79
CA GLN A 163 -6.70 -0.66 7.70
C GLN A 163 -5.26 -0.37 7.25
N SER A 164 -5.08 0.59 6.35
CA SER A 164 -3.74 1.04 5.92
C SER A 164 -2.97 1.69 7.06
N GLU A 165 -3.61 2.57 7.84
CA GLU A 165 -3.01 3.18 9.02
C GLU A 165 -2.67 2.15 10.10
N ALA A 166 -3.54 1.15 10.31
CA ALA A 166 -3.29 0.06 11.25
C ALA A 166 -2.12 -0.83 10.81
N ALA A 167 -2.01 -1.14 9.52
CA ALA A 167 -0.89 -1.89 8.96
C ALA A 167 0.43 -1.11 9.08
N LEU A 168 0.40 0.19 8.77
CA LEU A 168 1.56 1.08 8.90
C LEU A 168 2.07 1.14 10.34
N ARG A 169 1.16 1.27 11.32
CA ARG A 169 1.50 1.25 12.75
C ARG A 169 2.12 -0.08 13.17
N ALA A 170 1.55 -1.20 12.74
CA ALA A 170 2.06 -2.53 13.05
C ALA A 170 3.47 -2.74 12.47
N MET A 171 3.70 -2.27 11.25
CA MET A 171 5.02 -2.36 10.61
C MET A 171 6.05 -1.46 11.29
N ALA A 172 5.69 -0.24 11.66
CA ALA A 172 6.58 0.69 12.36
C ALA A 172 7.09 0.13 13.69
N THR A 173 6.25 -0.63 14.42
CA THR A 173 6.66 -1.28 15.69
C THR A 173 7.53 -2.53 15.48
N LYS A 174 7.57 -3.08 14.28
CA LYS A 174 8.33 -4.30 13.94
C LYS A 174 9.78 -4.00 13.56
N TYR A 175 10.03 -2.86 12.93
CA TYR A 175 11.33 -2.49 12.39
C TYR A 175 11.93 -1.28 13.09
N PRO A 176 13.29 -1.21 13.25
CA PRO A 176 13.95 -0.01 13.71
C PRO A 176 13.90 1.08 12.64
N TYR A 177 13.95 2.33 13.08
CA TYR A 177 14.08 3.47 12.16
C TYR A 177 15.37 3.36 11.35
N ASP A 178 16.50 3.09 12.02
CA ASP A 178 17.83 3.03 11.43
C ASP A 178 18.68 1.96 12.13
N ILE A 179 19.68 1.43 11.41
CA ILE A 179 20.65 0.46 11.92
C ILE A 179 21.83 1.25 12.46
N ILE A 180 21.94 1.40 13.78
CA ILE A 180 23.01 2.16 14.46
C ILE A 180 24.02 1.22 15.11
N GLU A 181 23.63 0.02 15.50
CA GLU A 181 24.48 -0.93 16.22
C GLU A 181 24.96 -2.06 15.32
N GLU A 182 26.20 -2.51 15.48
CA GLU A 182 26.79 -3.66 14.77
C GLU A 182 25.97 -4.96 14.94
N LYS A 183 25.23 -5.06 16.03
CA LYS A 183 24.36 -6.19 16.34
C LYS A 183 23.18 -6.33 15.39
N ASP A 184 22.82 -5.24 14.71
CA ASP A 184 21.73 -5.14 13.77
C ASP A 184 22.19 -5.21 12.31
N LEU A 185 23.50 -5.41 12.06
CA LEU A 185 24.09 -5.59 10.73
C LEU A 185 23.55 -6.86 10.07
N GLY A 186 22.51 -6.75 9.29
CA GLY A 186 21.76 -7.83 8.65
C GLY A 186 20.26 -7.72 8.88
N GLY A 187 19.82 -6.80 9.74
CA GLY A 187 18.41 -6.47 9.95
C GLY A 187 17.87 -5.53 8.88
N VAL A 188 16.55 -5.49 8.75
CA VAL A 188 15.83 -4.54 7.90
C VAL A 188 15.51 -3.29 8.72
N ALA A 189 15.84 -2.10 8.21
CA ALA A 189 15.45 -0.82 8.81
C ALA A 189 14.53 -0.03 7.89
N LEU A 190 13.66 0.79 8.48
CA LEU A 190 12.66 1.58 7.75
C LEU A 190 13.30 2.61 6.82
N SER A 191 14.45 3.18 7.20
CA SER A 191 15.13 4.25 6.45
C SER A 191 15.96 3.74 5.29
N SER A 192 16.61 2.59 5.43
CA SER A 192 17.62 2.09 4.48
C SER A 192 17.11 1.01 3.54
N HIS A 193 16.06 0.25 3.92
CA HIS A 193 15.55 -0.88 3.13
C HIS A 193 14.15 -0.60 2.57
N GLN A 194 13.95 0.54 1.91
CA GLN A 194 12.65 1.03 1.48
C GLN A 194 11.87 0.05 0.59
N GLU A 195 12.53 -0.70 -0.32
CA GLU A 195 11.85 -1.65 -1.20
C GLU A 195 11.31 -2.88 -0.46
N VAL A 196 12.08 -3.41 0.49
CA VAL A 196 11.66 -4.55 1.33
C VAL A 196 10.48 -4.13 2.19
N VAL A 197 10.60 -2.96 2.82
CA VAL A 197 9.56 -2.38 3.67
C VAL A 197 8.29 -2.07 2.87
N ALA A 198 8.42 -1.53 1.65
CA ALA A 198 7.28 -1.26 0.77
C ALA A 198 6.55 -2.56 0.36
N THR A 199 7.30 -3.61 0.05
CA THR A 199 6.73 -4.92 -0.31
C THR A 199 5.95 -5.51 0.87
N GLU A 200 6.53 -5.51 2.06
CA GLU A 200 5.87 -6.04 3.26
C GLU A 200 4.66 -5.19 3.68
N LEU A 201 4.76 -3.86 3.57
CA LEU A 201 3.62 -2.98 3.81
C LEU A 201 2.48 -3.30 2.86
N ARG A 202 2.77 -3.42 1.56
CA ARG A 202 1.78 -3.79 0.54
C ARG A 202 1.10 -5.11 0.88
N GLU A 203 1.86 -6.13 1.25
CA GLU A 203 1.33 -7.45 1.62
C GLU A 203 0.47 -7.39 2.89
N SER A 204 0.92 -6.68 3.92
CA SER A 204 0.17 -6.50 5.17
C SER A 204 -1.13 -5.73 4.95
N VAL A 205 -1.13 -4.70 4.11
CA VAL A 205 -2.34 -3.95 3.74
C VAL A 205 -3.25 -4.83 2.89
N GLN A 206 -2.71 -5.55 1.89
CA GLN A 206 -3.48 -6.45 1.03
C GLN A 206 -4.20 -7.55 1.81
N GLU A 207 -3.54 -8.18 2.77
CA GLU A 207 -4.16 -9.21 3.61
C GLU A 207 -5.39 -8.68 4.35
N ARG A 208 -5.30 -7.45 4.89
CA ARG A 208 -6.40 -6.80 5.61
C ARG A 208 -7.54 -6.38 4.69
N LEU A 209 -7.22 -5.89 3.49
CA LEU A 209 -8.19 -5.37 2.52
C LEU A 209 -8.80 -6.45 1.63
N ARG A 210 -8.27 -7.66 1.65
CA ARG A 210 -8.72 -8.76 0.80
C ARG A 210 -10.21 -9.06 0.96
N ARG A 211 -10.73 -8.99 2.20
CA ARG A 211 -12.14 -9.26 2.50
C ARG A 211 -13.11 -8.20 1.95
N ALA A 212 -12.60 -7.03 1.64
CA ALA A 212 -13.40 -5.94 1.06
C ALA A 212 -13.31 -5.88 -0.47
N GLY A 213 -12.83 -6.93 -1.14
CA GLY A 213 -12.69 -6.96 -2.60
C GLY A 213 -11.75 -5.88 -3.16
N ILE A 214 -10.74 -5.47 -2.39
CA ILE A 214 -9.82 -4.40 -2.74
C ILE A 214 -8.45 -5.00 -3.05
N GLU A 215 -7.85 -4.54 -4.15
CA GLU A 215 -6.50 -4.86 -4.57
C GLU A 215 -5.57 -3.67 -4.31
N VAL A 216 -4.48 -3.93 -3.60
CA VAL A 216 -3.42 -2.96 -3.34
C VAL A 216 -2.34 -3.13 -4.40
N LEU A 217 -2.17 -2.13 -5.23
CA LEU A 217 -1.17 -2.12 -6.30
C LEU A 217 0.21 -1.78 -5.75
N GLU A 218 0.25 -0.79 -4.87
CA GLU A 218 1.49 -0.27 -4.29
C GLU A 218 1.22 0.31 -2.89
N ALA A 219 2.19 0.14 -1.99
CA ALA A 219 2.20 0.82 -0.69
C ALA A 219 3.63 1.23 -0.35
N ARG A 220 3.84 2.52 -0.07
CA ARG A 220 5.17 3.08 0.24
C ARG A 220 5.09 4.07 1.38
N ILE A 221 6.18 4.17 2.15
CA ILE A 221 6.34 5.24 3.13
C ILE A 221 6.56 6.55 2.38
N SER A 222 5.72 7.56 2.65
CA SER A 222 5.82 8.91 2.09
C SER A 222 6.57 9.87 3.01
N HIS A 223 6.51 9.63 4.32
CA HIS A 223 7.20 10.42 5.31
C HIS A 223 7.75 9.52 6.43
N LEU A 224 8.99 9.74 6.80
CA LEU A 224 9.65 9.03 7.89
C LEU A 224 10.66 9.97 8.55
N ALA A 225 10.44 10.30 9.81
CA ALA A 225 11.33 11.15 10.60
C ALA A 225 11.24 10.79 12.08
N TYR A 226 12.28 11.09 12.84
CA TYR A 226 12.17 11.07 14.30
C TYR A 226 11.19 12.16 14.76
N ALA A 227 10.40 11.87 15.78
CA ALA A 227 9.53 12.87 16.37
C ALA A 227 10.35 14.07 16.90
N PRO A 228 9.84 15.31 16.78
CA PRO A 228 10.61 16.53 17.10
C PRO A 228 11.24 16.52 18.50
N GLU A 229 10.59 15.85 19.45
CA GLU A 229 11.05 15.78 20.85
C GLU A 229 12.38 15.06 21.00
N VAL A 230 12.68 14.08 20.14
CA VAL A 230 13.88 13.24 20.21
C VAL A 230 14.84 13.47 19.06
N ALA A 231 14.44 14.19 18.03
CA ALA A 231 15.21 14.35 16.78
C ALA A 231 16.64 14.85 17.04
N LEU A 232 16.82 15.86 17.91
CA LEU A 232 18.14 16.38 18.24
C LEU A 232 19.01 15.36 18.99
N ALA A 233 18.43 14.62 19.92
CA ALA A 233 19.14 13.58 20.66
C ALA A 233 19.57 12.43 19.74
N MET A 234 18.69 12.01 18.81
CA MET A 234 18.99 10.97 17.83
C MET A 234 20.06 11.41 16.83
N LEU A 235 20.02 12.66 16.37
CA LEU A 235 21.07 13.23 15.53
C LEU A 235 22.44 13.17 16.22
N ARG A 236 22.51 13.56 17.50
CA ARG A 236 23.75 13.47 18.30
C ARG A 236 24.23 12.03 18.46
N ARG A 237 23.30 11.07 18.66
CA ARG A 237 23.62 9.64 18.74
C ARG A 237 24.19 9.14 17.41
N GLN A 238 23.57 9.49 16.27
CA GLN A 238 24.06 9.14 14.94
C GLN A 238 25.46 9.73 14.67
N GLN A 239 25.67 11.00 15.02
CA GLN A 239 26.99 11.63 14.90
C GLN A 239 28.05 10.91 15.74
N ALA A 240 27.75 10.60 17.01
CA ALA A 240 28.68 9.88 17.88
C ALA A 240 28.99 8.47 17.34
N SER A 241 27.99 7.73 16.86
CA SER A 241 28.17 6.42 16.25
C SER A 241 29.02 6.51 14.98
N ALA A 242 28.77 7.49 14.12
CA ALA A 242 29.54 7.70 12.90
C ALA A 242 31.01 8.02 13.21
N VAL A 243 31.29 8.84 14.23
CA VAL A 243 32.68 9.14 14.66
C VAL A 243 33.36 7.88 15.18
N VAL A 244 32.69 7.08 16.00
CA VAL A 244 33.24 5.81 16.51
C VAL A 244 33.54 4.83 15.38
N ALA A 245 32.60 4.68 14.44
CA ALA A 245 32.78 3.82 13.26
C ALA A 245 33.95 4.28 12.39
N ALA A 246 34.06 5.60 12.10
CA ALA A 246 35.17 6.16 11.35
C ALA A 246 36.53 5.92 12.06
N ARG A 247 36.57 6.08 13.40
CA ARG A 247 37.78 5.80 14.16
C ARG A 247 38.19 4.34 14.12
N ARG A 248 37.24 3.41 14.17
CA ARG A 248 37.50 1.97 14.02
C ARG A 248 38.13 1.67 12.67
N GLU A 249 37.56 2.17 11.58
CA GLU A 249 38.13 2.01 10.25
C GLU A 249 39.58 2.57 10.14
N ILE A 250 39.83 3.71 10.74
CA ILE A 250 41.18 4.30 10.80
C ILE A 250 42.14 3.36 11.55
N VAL A 251 41.73 2.83 12.70
CA VAL A 251 42.58 1.95 13.51
C VAL A 251 42.84 0.64 12.78
N ASP A 252 41.81 0.01 12.22
CA ASP A 252 41.92 -1.25 11.48
C ASP A 252 42.81 -1.06 10.25
N GLY A 253 42.65 0.04 9.52
CA GLY A 253 43.51 0.42 8.40
C GLY A 253 44.98 0.68 8.85
N ALA A 254 45.18 1.34 9.97
CA ALA A 254 46.53 1.61 10.54
C ALA A 254 47.21 0.30 10.94
N VAL A 255 46.52 -0.61 11.62
CA VAL A 255 47.07 -1.93 12.01
C VAL A 255 47.47 -2.71 10.73
N GLY A 256 46.60 -2.79 9.71
CA GLY A 256 46.91 -3.46 8.45
C GLY A 256 48.13 -2.86 7.72
N MET A 257 48.27 -1.51 7.73
CA MET A 257 49.44 -0.84 7.18
C MET A 257 50.72 -1.17 7.92
N VAL A 258 50.67 -1.21 9.24
CA VAL A 258 51.83 -1.58 10.10
C VAL A 258 52.21 -3.04 9.90
N GLU A 259 51.27 -3.97 9.85
CA GLU A 259 51.50 -5.38 9.56
C GLU A 259 52.19 -5.56 8.19
N LEU A 260 51.64 -4.87 7.17
CA LEU A 260 52.23 -4.90 5.82
C LEU A 260 53.65 -4.36 5.81
N ALA A 261 53.92 -3.23 6.50
CA ALA A 261 55.22 -2.63 6.59
C ALA A 261 56.26 -3.58 7.25
N LEU A 262 55.89 -4.19 8.37
CA LEU A 262 56.72 -5.17 9.07
C LEU A 262 57.02 -6.40 8.21
N ALA A 263 56.00 -6.95 7.55
CA ALA A 263 56.16 -8.07 6.64
C ALA A 263 57.13 -7.77 5.49
N GLN A 264 57.02 -6.58 4.89
CA GLN A 264 57.91 -6.15 3.77
C GLN A 264 59.34 -5.91 4.25
N LEU A 265 59.54 -5.35 5.44
CA LEU A 265 60.89 -5.13 6.00
C LEU A 265 61.57 -6.48 6.30
N SER A 266 60.84 -7.43 6.85
CA SER A 266 61.32 -8.78 7.13
C SER A 266 61.66 -9.56 5.86
N ALA A 267 60.80 -9.46 4.85
CA ALA A 267 60.99 -10.18 3.58
C ALA A 267 62.19 -9.70 2.76
N LYS A 268 62.60 -8.42 2.93
CA LYS A 268 63.73 -7.81 2.22
C LYS A 268 65.05 -7.84 3.01
N ASP A 269 65.03 -8.41 4.21
CA ASP A 269 66.22 -8.54 5.08
C ASP A 269 66.95 -7.20 5.32
N ILE A 270 66.20 -6.10 5.32
CA ILE A 270 66.75 -4.74 5.37
C ILE A 270 67.29 -4.43 6.79
N ILE A 271 66.64 -4.97 7.82
CA ILE A 271 66.97 -4.71 9.23
C ILE A 271 66.64 -5.92 10.07
N GLU A 272 67.57 -6.48 10.82
CA GLU A 272 67.27 -7.38 11.94
C GLU A 272 66.67 -6.56 13.12
N LEU A 273 65.38 -6.61 13.25
CA LEU A 273 64.64 -5.92 14.31
C LEU A 273 64.43 -6.88 15.51
N ASP A 274 65.04 -6.48 16.60
CA ASP A 274 64.74 -7.07 17.89
C ASP A 274 63.28 -6.79 18.32
N GLU A 275 62.67 -7.65 19.11
CA GLU A 275 61.25 -7.55 19.52
C GLU A 275 60.94 -6.19 20.18
N GLU A 276 61.86 -5.66 20.98
CA GLU A 276 61.69 -4.36 21.64
C GLU A 276 61.67 -3.20 20.62
N LYS A 277 62.52 -3.27 19.63
CA LYS A 277 62.54 -2.26 18.54
C LYS A 277 61.33 -2.36 17.61
N LYS A 278 60.82 -3.58 17.35
CA LYS A 278 59.55 -3.77 16.66
C LYS A 278 58.39 -3.13 17.39
N ALA A 279 58.26 -3.40 18.72
CA ALA A 279 57.22 -2.81 19.55
C ALA A 279 57.25 -1.29 19.55
N THR A 280 58.43 -0.69 19.65
CA THR A 280 58.62 0.75 19.63
C THR A 280 58.20 1.34 18.26
N MET A 281 58.60 0.68 17.15
CA MET A 281 58.26 1.12 15.80
C MET A 281 56.77 1.02 15.55
N VAL A 282 56.12 -0.07 15.96
CA VAL A 282 54.65 -0.24 15.90
C VAL A 282 53.91 0.84 16.67
N SER A 283 54.32 1.12 17.91
CA SER A 283 53.72 2.17 18.72
C SER A 283 53.85 3.54 18.07
N ASN A 284 55.01 3.89 17.55
CA ASN A 284 55.25 5.17 16.87
C ASN A 284 54.41 5.30 15.58
N LEU A 285 54.36 4.25 14.76
CA LEU A 285 53.57 4.26 13.53
C LEU A 285 52.06 4.37 13.81
N LEU A 286 51.54 3.64 14.83
CA LEU A 286 50.15 3.72 15.23
C LEU A 286 49.78 5.12 15.77
N VAL A 287 50.65 5.75 16.55
CA VAL A 287 50.44 7.13 17.01
C VAL A 287 50.33 8.10 15.84
N VAL A 288 51.21 7.98 14.84
CA VAL A 288 51.18 8.86 13.65
C VAL A 288 49.95 8.59 12.80
N LEU A 289 49.62 7.32 12.56
CA LEU A 289 48.51 6.93 11.65
C LEU A 289 47.13 7.13 12.27
N CYS A 290 46.99 7.00 13.59
CA CYS A 290 45.70 7.17 14.30
C CYS A 290 45.49 8.59 14.87
N SER A 291 46.47 9.49 14.73
CA SER A 291 46.37 10.88 15.23
C SER A 291 45.42 11.71 14.41
N GLU A 292 44.53 12.49 15.04
CA GLU A 292 43.65 13.48 14.37
C GLU A 292 44.38 14.80 14.03
N THR A 293 45.55 15.02 14.60
CA THR A 293 46.36 16.22 14.37
C THR A 293 47.67 15.88 13.70
N ASP A 294 48.12 16.76 12.83
CA ASP A 294 49.44 16.63 12.20
C ASP A 294 50.51 16.47 13.27
N THR A 295 51.08 15.25 13.35
CA THR A 295 52.16 14.97 14.26
C THR A 295 53.47 15.50 13.69
N THR A 296 54.13 16.43 14.36
CA THR A 296 55.49 16.81 14.00
C THR A 296 56.48 15.81 14.65
N PRO A 297 57.14 14.96 13.87
CA PRO A 297 58.07 14.00 14.43
C PRO A 297 59.26 14.77 15.05
N VAL A 298 59.44 14.68 16.34
CA VAL A 298 60.64 15.16 17.05
C VAL A 298 61.67 14.03 17.01
N ILE A 299 62.64 14.14 16.08
CA ILE A 299 63.74 13.19 16.04
C ILE A 299 64.72 13.57 17.15
N ASN A 300 64.75 12.76 18.18
CA ASN A 300 65.75 12.88 19.21
C ASN A 300 67.10 12.32 18.66
N THR A 301 67.94 13.17 18.12
CA THR A 301 69.28 12.83 17.70
C THR A 301 70.19 12.73 18.94
N GLY A 302 69.71 12.04 19.99
CA GLY A 302 70.44 11.78 21.21
C GLY A 302 71.82 11.25 20.88
N SER A 303 72.81 11.77 21.55
CA SER A 303 74.24 11.51 21.40
C SER A 303 74.54 10.04 21.14
N LEU A 304 75.04 9.77 19.92
CA LEU A 304 75.55 8.47 19.51
C LEU A 304 76.92 8.15 20.18
N TYR A 305 77.33 8.93 21.19
CA TYR A 305 78.55 8.75 21.92
C TYR A 305 78.33 8.92 23.42
N GLN A 306 78.13 7.84 24.08
CA GLN A 306 78.68 7.48 25.38
C GLN A 306 78.91 6.00 25.49
#